data_2c38543c6e8ffb4b594bacc8ecaee7a3
#
_entry.id   2c38543c6e8ffb4b594bacc8ecaee7a3
#
_cell.length_a   1.000
_cell.length_b   1.000
_cell.length_c   1.000
_cell.angle_alpha   90.00
_cell.angle_beta   90.00
_cell.angle_gamma   90.00
#
_symmetry.space_group_name_H-M   'P 1'
#
loop_
_entity.id
_entity.type
_entity.pdbx_description
1 polymer ?
#
loop_
_entity_poly.entity_id
_entity_poly.type
_entity_poly.pdbx_seq_one_letter_code
_entity_poly.pdbx_strand_id
1 'polypeptide(L)'
;LQVKAFSWRQAVETLSGGNQQKVVIGKWLATHPEVIILDEPTKGIDIGSKAAVHQFMSELVSQGLAVIMVSSELPEVMGMADRIIVMHEGLMVAEYRAGEATAETIVSAASGAGREAA
;
A
#
# COMPACT_ATOMS: atom_id res chain seq x y z
N LEU A 1 -0.59 -17.59 -1.50
CA LEU A 1 -0.76 -16.14 -1.36
C LEU A 1 -0.32 -15.63 0.00
N GLN A 2 -0.66 -16.35 1.08
CA GLN A 2 -0.24 -15.98 2.42
C GLN A 2 1.27 -16.06 2.58
N VAL A 3 1.88 -17.05 1.96
CA VAL A 3 3.32 -17.21 1.95
C VAL A 3 4.00 -15.99 1.33
N LYS A 4 3.37 -15.42 0.30
CA LYS A 4 3.91 -14.24 -0.38
C LYS A 4 3.89 -13.00 0.49
N ALA A 5 2.85 -12.82 1.30
CA ALA A 5 2.78 -11.69 2.23
C ALA A 5 3.90 -11.75 3.27
N PHE A 6 4.21 -12.95 3.77
CA PHE A 6 5.32 -13.15 4.69
C PHE A 6 6.67 -12.83 4.02
N SER A 7 6.87 -13.35 2.81
CA SER A 7 8.09 -13.10 2.05
C SER A 7 8.29 -11.63 1.72
N TRP A 8 7.20 -10.89 1.54
CA TRP A 8 7.23 -9.46 1.32
C TRP A 8 7.91 -8.72 2.47
N ARG A 9 7.52 -8.99 3.71
CA ARG A 9 8.13 -8.33 4.85
C ARG A 9 9.62 -8.63 4.97
N GLN A 10 10.00 -9.87 4.74
CA GLN A 10 11.40 -10.24 4.73
C GLN A 10 12.17 -9.54 3.61
N ALA A 11 11.57 -9.47 2.42
CA ALA A 11 12.18 -8.76 1.30
C ALA A 11 12.39 -7.28 1.63
N VAL A 12 11.42 -6.64 2.28
CA VAL A 12 11.52 -5.25 2.68
C VAL A 12 12.63 -5.06 3.72
N GLU A 13 12.71 -5.94 4.70
CA GLU A 13 13.75 -5.87 5.72
C GLU A 13 15.14 -6.07 5.14
N THR A 14 15.25 -6.87 4.09
CA THR A 14 16.53 -7.10 3.40
C THR A 14 16.80 -6.09 2.29
N LEU A 15 15.85 -5.19 2.01
CA LEU A 15 16.02 -4.16 0.98
C LEU A 15 17.22 -3.25 1.23
N SER A 16 17.65 -3.12 2.46
CA SER A 16 18.87 -2.40 2.80
C SER A 16 20.12 -3.25 2.56
N GLY A 17 19.97 -4.53 2.28
CA GLY A 17 21.07 -5.49 2.16
C GLY A 17 21.58 -5.78 0.74
N GLY A 18 20.99 -5.20 -0.30
CA GLY A 18 21.55 -5.29 -1.66
C GLY A 18 21.05 -6.47 -2.51
N ASN A 19 21.98 -7.29 -3.02
CA ASN A 19 21.69 -8.26 -4.08
C ASN A 19 20.72 -9.40 -3.72
N GLN A 20 20.66 -9.82 -2.47
CA GLN A 20 19.77 -10.90 -2.05
C GLN A 20 18.30 -10.53 -2.26
N GLN A 21 18.01 -9.28 -2.10
CA GLN A 21 16.72 -8.70 -2.28
C GLN A 21 16.20 -8.84 -3.71
N LYS A 22 17.06 -8.62 -4.69
CA LYS A 22 16.69 -8.78 -6.09
C LYS A 22 16.29 -10.22 -6.41
N VAL A 23 16.92 -11.18 -5.76
CA VAL A 23 16.60 -12.60 -5.94
C VAL A 23 15.21 -12.90 -5.37
N VAL A 24 14.90 -12.39 -4.20
CA VAL A 24 13.59 -12.59 -3.57
C VAL A 24 12.48 -11.95 -4.43
N ILE A 25 12.70 -10.73 -4.90
CA ILE A 25 11.77 -10.05 -5.79
C ILE A 25 11.59 -10.81 -7.09
N GLY A 26 12.70 -11.30 -7.66
CA GLY A 26 12.65 -12.10 -8.88
C GLY A 26 11.83 -13.37 -8.73
N LYS A 27 11.97 -14.06 -7.60
CA LYS A 27 11.16 -15.23 -7.30
C LYS A 27 9.68 -14.90 -7.20
N TRP A 28 9.37 -13.76 -6.61
CA TRP A 28 8.02 -13.28 -6.49
C TRP A 28 7.39 -13.01 -7.85
N LEU A 29 8.12 -12.28 -8.68
CA LEU A 29 7.67 -11.94 -10.02
C LEU A 29 7.56 -13.18 -10.91
N ALA A 30 8.39 -14.18 -10.67
CA ALA A 30 8.33 -15.44 -11.41
C ALA A 30 7.03 -16.20 -11.21
N THR A 31 6.26 -15.90 -10.16
CA THR A 31 4.93 -16.49 -9.96
C THR A 31 3.84 -15.79 -10.78
N HIS A 32 4.19 -14.72 -11.47
CA HIS A 32 3.30 -13.94 -12.32
C HIS A 32 1.99 -13.51 -11.63
N PRO A 33 2.06 -12.88 -10.44
CA PRO A 33 0.85 -12.38 -9.81
C PRO A 33 0.29 -11.20 -10.60
N GLU A 34 -1.03 -11.10 -10.64
CA GLU A 34 -1.69 -9.96 -11.29
C GLU A 34 -2.01 -8.86 -10.28
N VAL A 35 -2.29 -9.26 -9.05
CA VAL A 35 -2.67 -8.34 -7.97
C VAL A 35 -1.89 -8.71 -6.72
N ILE A 36 -1.38 -7.71 -6.05
CA ILE A 36 -0.70 -7.86 -4.76
C ILE A 36 -1.42 -7.00 -3.73
N ILE A 37 -1.71 -7.58 -2.59
CA ILE A 37 -2.33 -6.85 -1.47
C ILE A 37 -1.29 -6.70 -0.37
N LEU A 38 -1.02 -5.47 0.02
CA LEU A 38 -0.06 -5.12 1.06
C LEU A 38 -0.80 -4.48 2.22
N ASP A 39 -0.81 -5.16 3.36
CA ASP A 39 -1.51 -4.69 4.55
C ASP A 39 -0.51 -4.00 5.49
N GLU A 40 -0.67 -2.70 5.65
CA GLU A 40 0.18 -1.87 6.51
C GLU A 40 1.68 -2.09 6.22
N PRO A 41 2.11 -1.93 4.96
CA PRO A 41 3.46 -2.35 4.56
C PRO A 41 4.60 -1.58 5.23
N THR A 42 4.34 -0.38 5.73
CA THR A 42 5.37 0.46 6.35
C THR A 42 5.19 0.62 7.85
N LYS A 43 4.25 -0.11 8.45
CA LYS A 43 3.99 0.02 9.88
C LYS A 43 5.19 -0.48 10.69
N GLY A 44 5.67 0.36 11.59
CA GLY A 44 6.80 0.02 12.45
C GLY A 44 8.16 0.09 11.77
N ILE A 45 8.23 0.65 10.57
CA ILE A 45 9.46 0.77 9.79
C ILE A 45 9.97 2.22 9.87
N ASP A 46 11.29 2.40 9.89
CA ASP A 46 11.89 3.74 9.94
C ASP A 46 11.72 4.47 8.60
N ILE A 47 11.97 5.79 8.62
CA ILE A 47 11.73 6.66 7.47
C ILE A 47 12.51 6.23 6.24
N GLY A 48 13.77 5.84 6.40
CA GLY A 48 14.60 5.41 5.28
C GLY A 48 14.08 4.15 4.62
N SER A 49 13.63 3.20 5.43
CA SER A 49 13.07 1.95 4.93
C SER A 49 11.71 2.15 4.29
N LYS A 50 10.92 3.13 4.76
CA LYS A 50 9.64 3.45 4.13
C LYS A 50 9.82 3.87 2.66
N ALA A 51 10.82 4.69 2.40
CA ALA A 51 11.12 5.13 1.03
C ALA A 51 11.43 3.94 0.13
N ALA A 52 12.20 2.97 0.64
CA ALA A 52 12.52 1.76 -0.11
C ALA A 52 11.28 0.91 -0.42
N VAL A 53 10.36 0.80 0.54
CA VAL A 53 9.09 0.09 0.35
C VAL A 53 8.26 0.76 -0.73
N HIS A 54 8.15 2.07 -0.68
CA HIS A 54 7.37 2.83 -1.67
C HIS A 54 7.96 2.70 -3.07
N GLN A 55 9.29 2.73 -3.17
CA GLN A 55 9.96 2.54 -4.44
C GLN A 55 9.69 1.14 -5.00
N PHE A 56 9.74 0.13 -4.16
CA PHE A 56 9.44 -1.24 -4.56
C PHE A 56 8.01 -1.36 -5.08
N MET A 57 7.05 -0.76 -4.39
CA MET A 57 5.66 -0.75 -4.84
C MET A 57 5.51 -0.10 -6.22
N SER A 58 6.21 1.00 -6.44
CA SER A 58 6.20 1.68 -7.73
C SER A 58 6.80 0.80 -8.83
N GLU A 59 7.85 0.05 -8.51
CA GLU A 59 8.45 -0.88 -9.46
C GLU A 59 7.48 -2.00 -9.84
N LEU A 60 6.74 -2.53 -8.88
CA LEU A 60 5.72 -3.56 -9.15
C LEU A 60 4.66 -3.03 -10.12
N VAL A 61 4.18 -1.83 -9.88
CA VAL A 61 3.19 -1.21 -10.76
C VAL A 61 3.76 -0.99 -12.16
N SER A 62 5.02 -0.57 -12.25
CA SER A 62 5.67 -0.33 -13.54
C SER A 62 5.80 -1.62 -14.36
N GLN A 63 5.77 -2.77 -13.71
CA GLN A 63 5.82 -4.07 -14.37
C GLN A 63 4.43 -4.63 -14.70
N GLY A 64 3.40 -3.86 -14.49
CA GLY A 64 2.04 -4.23 -14.85
C GLY A 64 1.20 -4.85 -13.76
N LEU A 65 1.73 -4.92 -12.53
CA LEU A 65 0.96 -5.45 -11.40
C LEU A 65 0.02 -4.38 -10.84
N ALA A 66 -1.14 -4.82 -10.36
CA ALA A 66 -2.01 -3.98 -9.57
C ALA A 66 -1.65 -4.14 -8.10
N VAL A 67 -1.47 -3.05 -7.39
CA VAL A 67 -1.12 -3.07 -5.97
C VAL A 67 -2.28 -2.47 -5.18
N ILE A 68 -2.78 -3.22 -4.21
CA ILE A 68 -3.75 -2.73 -3.24
C ILE A 68 -3.02 -2.55 -1.93
N MET A 69 -2.95 -1.32 -1.45
CA MET A 69 -2.29 -1.01 -0.19
C MET A 69 -3.33 -0.64 0.86
N VAL A 70 -3.28 -1.33 1.99
CA VAL A 70 -4.08 -0.97 3.16
C VAL A 70 -3.16 -0.22 4.10
N SER A 71 -3.52 1.00 4.46
CA SER A 71 -2.68 1.83 5.33
C SER A 71 -3.53 2.71 6.22
N SER A 72 -3.08 2.89 7.45
CA SER A 72 -3.65 3.84 8.40
C SER A 72 -2.91 5.17 8.37
N GLU A 73 -1.83 5.27 7.58
CA GLU A 73 -1.03 6.48 7.48
C GLU A 73 -1.50 7.32 6.28
N LEU A 74 -2.19 8.40 6.56
CA LEU A 74 -2.81 9.24 5.54
C LEU A 74 -1.79 9.82 4.54
N PRO A 75 -0.62 10.34 4.99
CA PRO A 75 0.36 10.83 4.02
C PRO A 75 0.84 9.76 3.04
N GLU A 76 0.97 8.52 3.50
CA GLU A 76 1.35 7.41 2.64
C GLU A 76 0.29 7.15 1.57
N VAL A 77 -0.97 7.06 1.99
CA VAL A 77 -2.08 6.83 1.09
C VAL A 77 -2.16 7.94 0.04
N MET A 78 -2.12 9.19 0.49
CA MET A 78 -2.24 10.33 -0.42
C MET A 78 -1.06 10.46 -1.37
N GLY A 79 0.14 10.06 -0.92
CA GLY A 79 1.35 10.16 -1.74
C GLY A 79 1.52 9.03 -2.73
N MET A 80 0.93 7.87 -2.48
CA MET A 80 1.18 6.67 -3.28
C MET A 80 0.00 6.25 -4.16
N ALA A 81 -1.21 6.48 -3.73
CA ALA A 81 -2.38 5.89 -4.38
C ALA A 81 -2.83 6.67 -5.62
N ASP A 82 -3.20 5.94 -6.66
CA ASP A 82 -3.91 6.49 -7.82
C ASP A 82 -5.40 6.61 -7.53
N ARG A 83 -5.91 5.72 -6.70
CA ARG A 83 -7.30 5.70 -6.28
C ARG A 83 -7.34 5.37 -4.80
N ILE A 84 -8.15 6.11 -4.05
CA ILE A 84 -8.28 5.96 -2.61
C ILE A 84 -9.69 5.48 -2.28
N ILE A 85 -9.77 4.39 -1.55
CA ILE A 85 -11.02 3.87 -1.03
C ILE A 85 -11.01 4.04 0.48
N VAL A 86 -12.07 4.64 1.02
CA VAL A 86 -12.18 4.88 2.45
C VAL A 86 -13.17 3.88 3.02
N MET A 87 -12.75 3.20 4.09
CA MET A 87 -13.54 2.20 4.77
C MET A 87 -13.97 2.71 6.14
N HIS A 88 -15.16 2.33 6.56
CA HIS A 88 -15.66 2.61 7.91
C HIS A 88 -16.54 1.44 8.32
N GLU A 89 -16.21 0.83 9.44
CA GLU A 89 -16.97 -0.30 10.01
C GLU A 89 -17.29 -1.39 8.98
N GLY A 90 -16.29 -1.76 8.19
CA GLY A 90 -16.43 -2.83 7.21
C GLY A 90 -17.11 -2.42 5.90
N LEU A 91 -17.46 -1.15 5.74
CA LEU A 91 -18.15 -0.67 4.54
C LEU A 91 -17.27 0.31 3.77
N MET A 92 -17.36 0.25 2.45
CA MET A 92 -16.73 1.23 1.59
C MET A 92 -17.62 2.48 1.55
N VAL A 93 -17.13 3.57 2.15
CA VAL A 93 -17.95 4.77 2.35
C VAL A 93 -17.59 5.91 1.39
N ALA A 94 -16.42 5.88 0.78
CA ALA A 94 -16.02 6.91 -0.18
C ALA A 94 -14.94 6.37 -1.10
N GLU A 95 -14.85 6.98 -2.27
CA GLU A 95 -13.81 6.69 -3.24
C GLU A 95 -13.36 8.00 -3.89
N TYR A 96 -12.04 8.18 -4.01
CA TYR A 96 -11.44 9.37 -4.61
C TYR A 96 -10.34 8.97 -5.58
N ARG A 97 -10.14 9.77 -6.61
CA ARG A 97 -8.95 9.67 -7.47
C ARG A 97 -7.83 10.53 -6.88
N ALA A 98 -6.60 10.23 -7.28
CA ALA A 98 -5.46 11.04 -6.87
C ALA A 98 -5.73 12.52 -7.19
N GLY A 99 -5.46 13.38 -6.22
CA GLY A 99 -5.66 14.82 -6.37
C GLY A 99 -7.07 15.32 -6.06
N GLU A 100 -8.06 14.44 -5.96
CA GLU A 100 -9.43 14.84 -5.66
C GLU A 100 -9.72 14.92 -4.16
N ALA A 101 -8.97 14.17 -3.36
CA ALA A 101 -9.19 14.09 -1.92
C ALA A 101 -8.29 15.05 -1.16
N THR A 102 -8.80 15.58 -0.06
CA THR A 102 -8.00 16.29 0.93
C THR A 102 -7.91 15.42 2.18
N ALA A 103 -6.93 15.72 3.04
CA ALA A 103 -6.81 15.01 4.32
C ALA A 103 -8.13 15.10 5.11
N GLU A 104 -8.77 16.26 5.08
CA GLU A 104 -10.02 16.48 5.82
C GLU A 104 -11.16 15.62 5.28
N THR A 105 -11.31 15.52 3.97
CA THR A 105 -12.38 14.70 3.38
C THR A 105 -12.19 13.22 3.68
N ILE A 106 -10.96 12.74 3.65
CA ILE A 106 -10.66 11.35 3.94
C ILE A 106 -10.94 11.04 5.41
N VAL A 107 -10.46 11.87 6.33
CA VAL A 107 -10.67 11.67 7.76
C VAL A 107 -12.16 11.72 8.10
N SER A 108 -12.89 12.67 7.53
CA SER A 108 -14.33 12.79 7.74
C SER A 108 -15.07 11.53 7.30
N ALA A 109 -14.73 11.02 6.11
CA ALA A 109 -15.33 9.79 5.61
C ALA A 109 -14.99 8.59 6.49
N ALA A 110 -13.72 8.49 6.89
CA ALA A 110 -13.23 7.37 7.71
C ALA A 110 -13.87 7.34 9.09
N SER A 111 -14.25 8.51 9.63
CA SER A 111 -14.91 8.60 10.93
C SER A 111 -16.43 8.37 10.85
N GLY A 112 -16.97 8.24 9.65
CA GLY A 112 -18.40 8.04 9.47
C GLY A 112 -19.24 9.31 9.53
N ALA A 113 -18.61 10.49 9.62
CA ALA A 113 -19.32 11.76 9.75
C ALA A 113 -20.29 12.02 8.60
N GLY A 114 -19.88 11.69 7.37
CA GLY A 114 -20.74 11.86 6.20
C GLY A 114 -21.97 10.96 6.23
N ARG A 115 -21.86 9.80 6.83
CA ARG A 115 -22.99 8.86 6.95
C ARG A 115 -23.97 9.28 8.02
N GLU A 116 -23.46 9.88 9.09
CA GLU A 116 -24.32 10.38 10.15
C GLU A 116 -25.18 11.55 9.68
N ALA A 117 -24.66 12.34 8.77
CA ALA A 117 -25.38 13.46 8.19
C ALA A 117 -26.48 13.03 7.21
N ALA A 118 -26.37 11.82 6.72
CA ALA A 118 -27.35 11.27 5.79
C ALA A 118 -28.51 10.64 6.53
#